data_57ab364fc7428c6523496fff0d62378f
#
_entry.id   57ab364fc7428c6523496fff0d62378f
#
_cell.length_a   1.000
_cell.length_b   1.000
_cell.length_c   1.000
_cell.angle_alpha   90.00
_cell.angle_beta   90.00
_cell.angle_gamma   90.00
#
_symmetry.space_group_name_H-M   'P 1'
#
loop_
_entity.id
_entity.type
_entity.pdbx_description
1 polymer ?
#
loop_
_entity_poly.entity_id
_entity_poly.type
_entity_poly.pdbx_seq_one_letter_code
_entity_poly.pdbx_strand_id
1 'polypeptide(L)'
;MTGQDWRERKKAQTRQRLQEQALRLFTERGYEATTVEQVAAAAGVSHMTFFRYFPTKEDVVLSDSYDPMLVAAIRARPRTEPAVERIHLAIREGLGAIYPAVREPLLVRTRLSLRTPALRARLWENQFATRELLAGALEDGEPGFATRVLASACLAALTTALEEWVAGDGAAELPDLIDDAFRVLKEGWRS
;
A
#
# COMPACT_ATOMS: atom_id res chain seq x y z
N MET A 1 -29.41 9.26 -6.24
CA MET A 1 -28.08 8.86 -6.80
C MET A 1 -27.69 9.90 -7.83
N THR A 2 -26.74 10.74 -7.52
CA THR A 2 -26.30 11.82 -8.40
C THR A 2 -25.38 11.27 -9.50
N GLY A 3 -25.36 11.93 -10.68
CA GLY A 3 -24.48 11.53 -11.79
C GLY A 3 -22.99 11.56 -11.46
N GLN A 4 -22.60 12.25 -10.38
CA GLN A 4 -21.24 12.31 -9.85
C GLN A 4 -20.84 11.00 -9.17
N ASP A 5 -21.71 10.38 -8.40
CA ASP A 5 -21.53 9.09 -7.74
C ASP A 5 -21.35 7.93 -8.76
N TRP A 6 -22.06 7.98 -9.89
CA TRP A 6 -21.88 7.00 -10.96
C TRP A 6 -20.52 7.13 -11.67
N ARG A 7 -20.06 8.37 -11.91
CA ARG A 7 -18.76 8.63 -12.56
C ARG A 7 -17.59 8.14 -11.68
N GLU A 8 -17.64 8.43 -10.38
CA GLU A 8 -16.61 7.99 -9.43
C GLU A 8 -16.57 6.46 -9.30
N ARG A 9 -17.73 5.79 -9.25
CA ARG A 9 -17.78 4.33 -9.26
C ARG A 9 -17.20 3.72 -10.53
N LYS A 10 -17.54 4.28 -11.70
CA LYS A 10 -17.00 3.81 -12.98
C LYS A 10 -15.48 4.03 -13.06
N LYS A 11 -14.99 5.14 -12.51
CA LYS A 11 -13.55 5.44 -12.40
C LYS A 11 -12.85 4.40 -11.53
N ALA A 12 -13.38 4.11 -10.34
CA ALA A 12 -12.85 3.10 -9.43
C ALA A 12 -12.83 1.71 -10.07
N GLN A 13 -13.91 1.28 -10.71
CA GLN A 13 -13.99 0.01 -11.43
C GLN A 13 -12.96 -0.11 -12.57
N THR A 14 -12.75 0.97 -13.34
CA THR A 14 -11.76 0.96 -14.41
C THR A 14 -10.34 0.85 -13.84
N ARG A 15 -10.05 1.59 -12.75
CA ARG A 15 -8.76 1.52 -12.04
C ARG A 15 -8.50 0.12 -11.53
N GLN A 16 -9.45 -0.47 -10.83
CA GLN A 16 -9.35 -1.83 -10.29
C GLN A 16 -9.11 -2.85 -11.40
N ARG A 17 -9.89 -2.80 -12.49
CA ARG A 17 -9.73 -3.72 -13.63
C ARG A 17 -8.35 -3.60 -14.28
N LEU A 18 -7.79 -2.40 -14.41
CA LEU A 18 -6.43 -2.20 -14.89
C LEU A 18 -5.40 -2.86 -13.97
N GLN A 19 -5.53 -2.70 -12.64
CA GLN A 19 -4.65 -3.33 -11.66
C GLN A 19 -4.74 -4.86 -11.69
N GLU A 20 -5.94 -5.42 -11.73
CA GLU A 20 -6.16 -6.87 -11.82
C GLU A 20 -5.52 -7.47 -13.08
N GLN A 21 -5.72 -6.84 -14.25
CA GLN A 21 -5.14 -7.31 -15.50
C GLN A 21 -3.61 -7.14 -15.52
N ALA A 22 -3.09 -6.05 -14.95
CA ALA A 22 -1.65 -5.85 -14.82
C ALA A 22 -1.02 -6.94 -13.94
N LEU A 23 -1.54 -7.17 -12.73
CA LEU A 23 -1.02 -8.20 -11.83
C LEU A 23 -1.07 -9.58 -12.47
N ARG A 24 -2.16 -9.94 -13.13
CA ARG A 24 -2.30 -11.20 -13.85
C ARG A 24 -1.21 -11.35 -14.92
N LEU A 25 -1.08 -10.37 -15.81
CA LEU A 25 -0.11 -10.43 -16.91
C LEU A 25 1.34 -10.43 -16.41
N PHE A 26 1.65 -9.63 -15.39
CA PHE A 26 2.99 -9.60 -14.80
C PHE A 26 3.35 -10.93 -14.12
N THR A 27 2.38 -11.62 -13.53
CA THR A 27 2.58 -12.95 -12.94
C THR A 27 2.75 -14.03 -14.02
N GLU A 28 1.93 -13.99 -15.08
CA GLU A 28 1.95 -15.00 -16.15
C GLU A 28 3.15 -14.87 -17.08
N ARG A 29 3.57 -13.65 -17.40
CA ARG A 29 4.55 -13.36 -18.48
C ARG A 29 5.83 -12.70 -17.98
N GLY A 30 5.84 -12.26 -16.73
CA GLY A 30 6.90 -11.44 -16.16
C GLY A 30 6.65 -9.94 -16.36
N TYR A 31 7.17 -9.15 -15.41
CA TYR A 31 6.99 -7.70 -15.42
C TYR A 31 7.62 -7.06 -16.66
N GLU A 32 8.90 -7.38 -16.96
CA GLU A 32 9.63 -6.75 -18.07
C GLU A 32 9.02 -7.09 -19.44
N ALA A 33 8.55 -8.32 -19.63
CA ALA A 33 7.98 -8.79 -20.89
C ALA A 33 6.56 -8.30 -21.17
N THR A 34 5.90 -7.64 -20.21
CA THR A 34 4.53 -7.15 -20.35
C THR A 34 4.53 -5.65 -20.62
N THR A 35 3.85 -5.19 -21.66
CA THR A 35 3.73 -3.77 -22.01
C THR A 35 2.45 -3.13 -21.46
N VAL A 36 2.43 -1.79 -21.38
CA VAL A 36 1.24 -1.02 -20.99
C VAL A 36 0.09 -1.25 -21.99
N GLU A 37 0.40 -1.37 -23.28
CA GLU A 37 -0.58 -1.63 -24.32
C GLU A 37 -1.30 -2.98 -24.11
N GLN A 38 -0.54 -4.00 -23.70
CA GLN A 38 -1.09 -5.33 -23.40
C GLN A 38 -2.01 -5.28 -22.18
N VAL A 39 -1.61 -4.55 -21.12
CA VAL A 39 -2.45 -4.34 -19.94
C VAL A 39 -3.73 -3.58 -20.28
N ALA A 40 -3.62 -2.47 -21.04
CA ALA A 40 -4.76 -1.68 -21.45
C ALA A 40 -5.74 -2.48 -22.32
N ALA A 41 -5.23 -3.23 -23.30
CA ALA A 41 -6.04 -4.12 -24.15
C ALA A 41 -6.76 -5.20 -23.31
N ALA A 42 -6.08 -5.86 -22.39
CA ALA A 42 -6.67 -6.85 -21.51
C ALA A 42 -7.76 -6.25 -20.59
N ALA A 43 -7.60 -5.00 -20.17
CA ALA A 43 -8.60 -4.26 -19.40
C ALA A 43 -9.73 -3.65 -20.27
N GLY A 44 -9.69 -3.81 -21.61
CA GLY A 44 -10.70 -3.28 -22.54
C GLY A 44 -10.70 -1.75 -22.61
N VAL A 45 -9.53 -1.11 -22.48
CA VAL A 45 -9.36 0.34 -22.56
C VAL A 45 -8.22 0.72 -23.50
N SER A 46 -8.17 1.99 -23.93
CA SER A 46 -7.05 2.49 -24.72
C SER A 46 -5.82 2.71 -23.84
N HIS A 47 -4.63 2.68 -24.45
CA HIS A 47 -3.37 3.00 -23.80
C HIS A 47 -3.36 4.43 -23.19
N MET A 48 -4.01 5.41 -23.87
CA MET A 48 -4.21 6.76 -23.32
C MET A 48 -5.07 6.73 -22.04
N THR A 49 -6.04 5.82 -21.98
CA THR A 49 -6.86 5.63 -20.79
C THR A 49 -6.02 5.06 -19.64
N PHE A 50 -5.10 4.12 -19.90
CA PHE A 50 -4.18 3.63 -18.89
C PHE A 50 -3.40 4.79 -18.24
N PHE A 51 -2.72 5.62 -19.03
CA PHE A 51 -1.90 6.73 -18.51
C PHE A 51 -2.70 7.82 -17.79
N ARG A 52 -3.98 7.93 -18.04
CA ARG A 52 -4.86 8.80 -17.24
C ARG A 52 -5.08 8.28 -15.81
N TYR A 53 -4.97 6.96 -15.58
CA TYR A 53 -5.11 6.34 -14.25
C TYR A 53 -3.78 6.09 -13.56
N PHE A 54 -2.77 5.77 -14.32
CA PHE A 54 -1.44 5.39 -13.85
C PHE A 54 -0.38 6.06 -14.74
N PRO A 55 0.29 7.11 -14.23
CA PRO A 55 1.31 7.84 -15.00
C PRO A 55 2.45 6.97 -15.53
N THR A 56 2.79 5.89 -14.83
CA THR A 56 3.83 4.95 -15.23
C THR A 56 3.34 3.50 -15.14
N LYS A 57 4.10 2.57 -15.69
CA LYS A 57 3.86 1.12 -15.58
C LYS A 57 3.99 0.64 -14.12
N GLU A 58 4.93 1.23 -13.39
CA GLU A 58 5.17 0.98 -11.97
C GLU A 58 3.96 1.36 -11.13
N ASP A 59 3.33 2.49 -11.45
CA ASP A 59 2.21 3.02 -10.67
C ASP A 59 1.00 2.09 -10.66
N VAL A 60 0.80 1.25 -11.69
CA VAL A 60 -0.32 0.29 -11.67
C VAL A 60 -0.16 -0.76 -10.59
N VAL A 61 1.08 -1.05 -10.17
CA VAL A 61 1.40 -1.97 -9.08
C VAL A 61 1.48 -1.23 -7.74
N LEU A 62 2.17 -0.09 -7.73
CA LEU A 62 2.59 0.61 -6.51
C LEU A 62 1.58 1.64 -5.98
N SER A 63 0.71 2.18 -6.86
CA SER A 63 -0.28 3.16 -6.41
C SER A 63 -1.33 2.49 -5.53
N ASP A 64 -1.32 2.84 -4.26
CA ASP A 64 -2.31 2.39 -3.31
C ASP A 64 -3.43 3.43 -3.15
N SER A 65 -4.68 2.99 -3.22
CA SER A 65 -5.84 3.81 -2.88
C SER A 65 -6.09 3.85 -1.36
N TYR A 66 -5.27 3.14 -0.58
CA TYR A 66 -5.44 3.06 0.88
C TYR A 66 -4.77 4.20 1.64
N ASP A 67 -3.77 4.90 1.06
CA ASP A 67 -3.08 5.99 1.73
C ASP A 67 -4.02 7.07 2.30
N PRO A 68 -5.01 7.62 1.54
CA PRO A 68 -5.95 8.59 2.09
C PRO A 68 -6.84 8.02 3.21
N MET A 69 -7.21 6.74 3.10
CA MET A 69 -8.02 6.07 4.12
C MET A 69 -7.21 5.84 5.40
N LEU A 70 -5.95 5.44 5.27
CA LEU A 70 -5.04 5.28 6.40
C LEU A 70 -4.80 6.61 7.12
N VAL A 71 -4.53 7.69 6.39
CA VAL A 71 -4.38 9.04 6.95
C VAL A 71 -5.65 9.45 7.71
N ALA A 72 -6.83 9.24 7.13
CA ALA A 72 -8.10 9.54 7.78
C ALA A 72 -8.31 8.68 9.05
N ALA A 73 -7.98 7.39 9.01
CA ALA A 73 -8.08 6.48 10.15
C ALA A 73 -7.13 6.89 11.29
N ILE A 74 -5.88 7.26 10.99
CA ILE A 74 -4.92 7.75 11.99
C ILE A 74 -5.42 9.04 12.65
N ARG A 75 -5.97 9.98 11.86
CA ARG A 75 -6.51 11.26 12.36
C ARG A 75 -7.76 11.08 13.22
N ALA A 76 -8.58 10.08 12.93
CA ALA A 76 -9.79 9.77 13.69
C ALA A 76 -9.50 9.18 15.07
N ARG A 77 -8.29 8.66 15.31
CA ARG A 77 -7.93 8.09 16.61
C ARG A 77 -7.72 9.16 17.68
N PRO A 78 -8.04 8.86 18.96
CA PRO A 78 -7.83 9.77 20.06
C PRO A 78 -6.36 10.23 20.14
N ARG A 79 -6.14 11.53 20.29
CA ARG A 79 -4.78 12.10 20.42
C ARG A 79 -4.10 11.72 21.73
N THR A 80 -4.84 11.19 22.71
CA THR A 80 -4.33 10.66 23.95
C THR A 80 -3.63 9.31 23.79
N GLU A 81 -3.88 8.60 22.68
CA GLU A 81 -3.17 7.38 22.36
C GLU A 81 -1.73 7.69 21.89
N PRO A 82 -0.74 6.86 22.28
CA PRO A 82 0.62 6.98 21.76
C PRO A 82 0.63 6.95 20.22
N ALA A 83 1.47 7.78 19.59
CA ALA A 83 1.47 7.93 18.14
C ALA A 83 1.75 6.61 17.38
N VAL A 84 2.63 5.74 17.91
CA VAL A 84 2.86 4.40 17.35
C VAL A 84 1.60 3.55 17.39
N GLU A 85 0.83 3.63 18.49
CA GLU A 85 -0.43 2.91 18.64
C GLU A 85 -1.49 3.39 17.64
N ARG A 86 -1.58 4.70 17.43
CA ARG A 86 -2.50 5.29 16.46
C ARG A 86 -2.24 4.77 15.04
N ILE A 87 -0.97 4.70 14.62
CA ILE A 87 -0.60 4.15 13.30
C ILE A 87 -0.92 2.65 13.26
N HIS A 88 -0.47 1.88 14.25
CA HIS A 88 -0.67 0.44 14.33
C HIS A 88 -2.14 0.04 14.21
N LEU A 89 -2.99 0.61 15.07
CA LEU A 89 -4.41 0.27 15.10
C LEU A 89 -5.15 0.75 13.84
N ALA A 90 -4.77 1.89 13.26
CA ALA A 90 -5.33 2.35 11.99
C ALA A 90 -5.01 1.39 10.83
N ILE A 91 -3.76 0.88 10.75
CA ILE A 91 -3.37 -0.14 9.77
C ILE A 91 -4.17 -1.42 10.01
N ARG A 92 -4.25 -1.87 11.25
CA ARG A 92 -4.91 -3.11 11.63
C ARG A 92 -6.41 -3.10 11.34
N GLU A 93 -7.10 -2.03 11.70
CA GLU A 93 -8.53 -1.83 11.43
C GLU A 93 -8.80 -1.75 9.92
N GLY A 94 -8.01 -0.97 9.19
CA GLY A 94 -8.14 -0.84 7.75
C GLY A 94 -7.88 -2.15 7.01
N LEU A 95 -6.84 -2.88 7.39
CA LEU A 95 -6.52 -4.17 6.81
C LEU A 95 -7.55 -5.24 7.19
N GLY A 96 -7.95 -5.31 8.46
CA GLY A 96 -8.89 -6.32 8.97
C GLY A 96 -10.24 -6.31 8.24
N ALA A 97 -10.69 -5.13 7.83
CA ALA A 97 -11.94 -4.98 7.08
C ALA A 97 -11.92 -5.61 5.69
N ILE A 98 -10.76 -5.68 5.03
CA ILE A 98 -10.63 -6.09 3.63
C ILE A 98 -9.78 -7.35 3.44
N TYR A 99 -8.92 -7.68 4.38
CA TYR A 99 -7.88 -8.70 4.24
C TYR A 99 -8.37 -10.06 3.74
N PRO A 100 -9.49 -10.64 4.24
CA PRO A 100 -9.97 -11.92 3.74
C PRO A 100 -10.25 -11.93 2.23
N ALA A 101 -10.68 -10.78 1.69
CA ALA A 101 -10.99 -10.64 0.27
C ALA A 101 -9.77 -10.31 -0.61
N VAL A 102 -8.74 -9.67 -0.03
CA VAL A 102 -7.59 -9.16 -0.79
C VAL A 102 -6.28 -9.90 -0.51
N ARG A 103 -6.27 -10.89 0.36
CA ARG A 103 -5.06 -11.61 0.81
C ARG A 103 -4.18 -12.08 -0.36
N GLU A 104 -4.73 -12.86 -1.27
CA GLU A 104 -3.99 -13.38 -2.43
C GLU A 104 -3.53 -12.28 -3.40
N PRO A 105 -4.40 -11.38 -3.86
CA PRO A 105 -3.97 -10.25 -4.67
C PRO A 105 -2.90 -9.38 -4.00
N LEU A 106 -3.01 -9.17 -2.68
CA LEU A 106 -2.05 -8.40 -1.91
C LEU A 106 -0.68 -9.11 -1.85
N LEU A 107 -0.65 -10.43 -1.62
CA LEU A 107 0.57 -11.23 -1.61
C LEU A 107 1.26 -11.19 -2.98
N VAL A 108 0.52 -11.40 -4.05
CA VAL A 108 1.05 -11.33 -5.43
C VAL A 108 1.64 -9.95 -5.71
N ARG A 109 0.90 -8.89 -5.37
CA ARG A 109 1.35 -7.50 -5.55
C ARG A 109 2.62 -7.20 -4.75
N THR A 110 2.64 -7.55 -3.47
CA THR A 110 3.78 -7.31 -2.58
C THR A 110 5.01 -8.09 -3.06
N ARG A 111 4.83 -9.36 -3.42
CA ARG A 111 5.91 -10.19 -3.98
C ARG A 111 6.49 -9.57 -5.26
N LEU A 112 5.64 -9.13 -6.17
CA LEU A 112 6.07 -8.47 -7.40
C LEU A 112 6.85 -7.20 -7.10
N SER A 113 6.34 -6.36 -6.18
CA SER A 113 6.96 -5.10 -5.78
C SER A 113 8.36 -5.29 -5.16
N LEU A 114 8.53 -6.31 -4.33
CA LEU A 114 9.80 -6.58 -3.64
C LEU A 114 10.82 -7.32 -4.52
N ARG A 115 10.38 -8.17 -5.46
CA ARG A 115 11.27 -9.00 -6.28
C ARG A 115 11.65 -8.39 -7.62
N THR A 116 10.90 -7.41 -8.12
CA THR A 116 11.19 -6.72 -9.38
C THR A 116 12.10 -5.52 -9.12
N PRO A 117 13.34 -5.44 -9.68
CA PRO A 117 14.28 -4.36 -9.38
C PRO A 117 13.71 -2.96 -9.64
N ALA A 118 13.03 -2.75 -10.77
CA ALA A 118 12.41 -1.46 -11.11
C ALA A 118 11.33 -1.03 -10.09
N LEU A 119 10.47 -1.96 -9.68
CA LEU A 119 9.43 -1.69 -8.69
C LEU A 119 10.03 -1.44 -7.30
N ARG A 120 11.05 -2.19 -6.92
CA ARG A 120 11.76 -2.00 -5.65
C ARG A 120 12.44 -0.63 -5.56
N ALA A 121 13.10 -0.20 -6.65
CA ALA A 121 13.68 1.14 -6.71
C ALA A 121 12.61 2.22 -6.51
N ARG A 122 11.47 2.10 -7.17
CA ARG A 122 10.35 3.03 -7.05
C ARG A 122 9.71 3.02 -5.66
N LEU A 123 9.65 1.86 -5.00
CA LEU A 123 9.22 1.77 -3.58
C LEU A 123 10.09 2.62 -2.67
N TRP A 124 11.43 2.57 -2.85
CA TRP A 124 12.35 3.39 -2.07
C TRP A 124 12.13 4.90 -2.29
N GLU A 125 11.88 5.31 -3.53
CA GLU A 125 11.53 6.71 -3.83
C GLU A 125 10.23 7.13 -3.14
N ASN A 126 9.22 6.26 -3.12
CA ASN A 126 7.92 6.52 -2.50
C ASN A 126 7.98 6.51 -0.96
N GLN A 127 8.96 5.87 -0.33
CA GLN A 127 9.07 5.81 1.14
C GLN A 127 9.12 7.20 1.78
N PHE A 128 9.78 8.16 1.13
CA PHE A 128 9.81 9.53 1.63
C PHE A 128 8.39 10.13 1.68
N ALA A 129 7.62 10.00 0.61
CA ALA A 129 6.25 10.52 0.54
C ALA A 129 5.33 9.84 1.56
N THR A 130 5.41 8.51 1.70
CA THR A 130 4.63 7.75 2.68
C THR A 130 4.98 8.16 4.11
N ARG A 131 6.25 8.36 4.43
CA ARG A 131 6.68 8.88 5.73
C ARG A 131 6.06 10.25 6.03
N GLU A 132 6.10 11.18 5.08
CA GLU A 132 5.53 12.52 5.26
C GLU A 132 4.00 12.46 5.44
N LEU A 133 3.32 11.55 4.73
CA LEU A 133 1.89 11.32 4.91
C LEU A 133 1.57 10.80 6.32
N LEU A 134 2.33 9.82 6.83
CA LEU A 134 2.16 9.30 8.18
C LEU A 134 2.45 10.38 9.25
N ALA A 135 3.54 11.13 9.08
CA ALA A 135 3.90 12.20 9.99
C ALA A 135 2.83 13.31 10.03
N GLY A 136 2.33 13.72 8.87
CA GLY A 136 1.25 14.71 8.75
C GLY A 136 -0.12 14.21 9.21
N ALA A 137 -0.31 12.89 9.37
CA ALA A 137 -1.51 12.33 9.98
C ALA A 137 -1.47 12.39 11.51
N LEU A 138 -0.28 12.40 12.09
CA LEU A 138 -0.07 12.41 13.55
C LEU A 138 -0.11 13.81 14.14
N GLU A 139 0.31 14.82 13.40
CA GLU A 139 0.53 16.19 13.89
C GLU A 139 -0.14 17.22 12.97
N ASP A 140 -0.75 18.25 13.56
CA ASP A 140 -1.31 19.35 12.78
C ASP A 140 -0.19 20.33 12.39
N GLY A 141 -0.17 20.74 11.15
CA GLY A 141 0.86 21.63 10.61
C GLY A 141 2.06 20.86 10.05
N GLU A 142 3.25 21.46 10.13
CA GLU A 142 4.48 20.84 9.66
C GLU A 142 5.02 19.87 10.72
N PRO A 143 5.18 18.56 10.39
CA PRO A 143 5.65 17.58 11.36
C PRO A 143 7.05 17.88 11.87
N GLY A 144 7.24 17.77 13.19
CA GLY A 144 8.53 17.93 13.84
C GLY A 144 9.50 16.77 13.58
N PHE A 145 10.76 16.93 13.98
CA PHE A 145 11.80 15.89 13.83
C PHE A 145 11.39 14.57 14.49
N ALA A 146 10.90 14.61 15.74
CA ALA A 146 10.51 13.41 16.48
C ALA A 146 9.37 12.66 15.78
N THR A 147 8.39 13.37 15.23
CA THR A 147 7.26 12.79 14.50
C THR A 147 7.71 12.10 13.20
N ARG A 148 8.66 12.71 12.48
CA ARG A 148 9.27 12.08 11.29
C ARG A 148 10.07 10.83 11.64
N VAL A 149 10.83 10.83 12.73
CA VAL A 149 11.56 9.64 13.21
C VAL A 149 10.59 8.50 13.53
N LEU A 150 9.52 8.79 14.25
CA LEU A 150 8.50 7.82 14.61
C LEU A 150 7.77 7.27 13.39
N ALA A 151 7.36 8.12 12.44
CA ALA A 151 6.75 7.70 11.19
C ALA A 151 7.68 6.80 10.37
N SER A 152 9.00 7.11 10.32
CA SER A 152 10.01 6.27 9.67
C SER A 152 10.12 4.90 10.34
N ALA A 153 10.12 4.83 11.66
CA ALA A 153 10.19 3.58 12.41
C ALA A 153 8.95 2.71 12.17
N CYS A 154 7.75 3.31 12.17
CA CYS A 154 6.51 2.59 11.87
C CYS A 154 6.50 2.07 10.41
N LEU A 155 6.98 2.86 9.46
CA LEU A 155 7.08 2.45 8.06
C LEU A 155 8.08 1.30 7.89
N ALA A 156 9.23 1.35 8.59
CA ALA A 156 10.21 0.27 8.59
C ALA A 156 9.62 -1.02 9.16
N ALA A 157 8.89 -0.95 10.29
CA ALA A 157 8.22 -2.11 10.88
C ALA A 157 7.21 -2.74 9.91
N LEU A 158 6.38 -1.93 9.27
CA LEU A 158 5.42 -2.39 8.26
C LEU A 158 6.13 -3.04 7.05
N THR A 159 7.19 -2.41 6.55
CA THR A 159 7.97 -2.94 5.42
C THR A 159 8.59 -4.29 5.78
N THR A 160 9.17 -4.42 6.97
CA THR A 160 9.76 -5.70 7.46
C THR A 160 8.70 -6.80 7.58
N ALA A 161 7.50 -6.48 8.09
CA ALA A 161 6.39 -7.44 8.14
C ALA A 161 5.97 -7.92 6.73
N LEU A 162 5.92 -7.02 5.75
CA LEU A 162 5.62 -7.37 4.35
C LEU A 162 6.73 -8.23 3.72
N GLU A 163 8.00 -7.93 3.99
CA GLU A 163 9.14 -8.71 3.53
C GLU A 163 9.12 -10.13 4.10
N GLU A 164 8.87 -10.27 5.40
CA GLU A 164 8.75 -11.56 6.07
C GLU A 164 7.57 -12.39 5.52
N TRP A 165 6.44 -11.72 5.31
CA TRP A 165 5.27 -12.36 4.71
C TRP A 165 5.55 -12.93 3.32
N VAL A 166 6.24 -12.18 2.48
CA VAL A 166 6.64 -12.63 1.13
C VAL A 166 7.73 -13.70 1.19
N ALA A 167 8.67 -13.62 2.13
CA ALA A 167 9.72 -14.62 2.32
C ALA A 167 9.14 -15.98 2.75
N GLY A 168 8.13 -15.96 3.63
CA GLY A 168 7.38 -17.14 4.06
C GLY A 168 6.30 -17.60 3.09
N ASP A 169 6.25 -17.04 1.87
CA ASP A 169 5.26 -17.39 0.82
C ASP A 169 3.79 -17.23 1.28
N GLY A 170 3.56 -16.33 2.23
CA GLY A 170 2.25 -16.08 2.80
C GLY A 170 1.79 -17.14 3.83
N ALA A 171 2.68 -17.98 4.35
CA ALA A 171 2.33 -19.01 5.32
C ALA A 171 1.80 -18.43 6.64
N ALA A 172 2.39 -17.32 7.10
CA ALA A 172 1.88 -16.56 8.23
C ALA A 172 0.79 -15.57 7.77
N GLU A 173 -0.06 -15.14 8.69
CA GLU A 173 -1.03 -14.09 8.41
C GLU A 173 -0.38 -12.70 8.52
N LEU A 174 -0.55 -11.86 7.50
CA LEU A 174 0.06 -10.52 7.48
C LEU A 174 -0.36 -9.65 8.68
N PRO A 175 -1.63 -9.66 9.13
CA PRO A 175 -2.02 -8.91 10.34
C PRO A 175 -1.20 -9.30 11.58
N ASP A 176 -0.89 -10.58 11.76
CA ASP A 176 -0.12 -11.08 12.91
C ASP A 176 1.35 -10.63 12.83
N LEU A 177 1.94 -10.67 11.63
CA LEU A 177 3.31 -10.16 11.41
C LEU A 177 3.41 -8.65 11.65
N ILE A 178 2.38 -7.89 11.28
CA ILE A 178 2.29 -6.46 11.58
C ILE A 178 2.22 -6.24 13.10
N ASP A 179 1.38 -7.00 13.80
CA ASP A 179 1.27 -6.90 15.27
C ASP A 179 2.62 -7.20 15.95
N ASP A 180 3.32 -8.23 15.50
CA ASP A 180 4.64 -8.60 16.01
C ASP A 180 5.68 -7.50 15.76
N ALA A 181 5.72 -6.94 14.55
CA ALA A 181 6.65 -5.86 14.21
C ALA A 181 6.38 -4.59 15.05
N PHE A 182 5.10 -4.22 15.23
CA PHE A 182 4.75 -3.07 16.06
C PHE A 182 4.93 -3.34 17.56
N ARG A 183 4.82 -4.59 18.01
CA ARG A 183 5.16 -4.97 19.40
C ARG A 183 6.63 -4.73 19.68
N VAL A 184 7.54 -5.11 18.77
CA VAL A 184 8.98 -4.82 18.89
C VAL A 184 9.24 -3.32 18.99
N LEU A 185 8.55 -2.50 18.20
CA LEU A 185 8.66 -1.04 18.28
C LEU A 185 8.22 -0.47 19.64
N LYS A 186 7.16 -1.03 20.24
CA LYS A 186 6.58 -0.52 21.49
C LYS A 186 7.35 -0.98 22.74
N GLU A 187 7.82 -2.21 22.74
CA GLU A 187 8.45 -2.84 23.90
C GLU A 187 10.00 -2.78 23.86
N GLY A 188 10.56 -2.45 22.70
CA GLY A 188 11.99 -2.55 22.45
C GLY A 188 12.44 -4.00 22.18
N TRP A 189 13.66 -4.13 21.72
CA TRP A 189 14.30 -5.43 21.52
C TRP A 189 14.66 -6.04 22.87
N ARG A 190 14.10 -7.20 23.17
CA ARG A 190 14.53 -8.06 24.30
C ARG A 190 15.12 -9.34 23.71
N SER A 191 16.42 -9.50 23.88
CA SER A 191 17.14 -10.73 23.54
C SER A 191 16.78 -11.85 24.51
#